data_d9662bd958f698285f0f96bda56bafe3
#
_entry.id   d9662bd958f698285f0f96bda56bafe3
#
_cell.length_a   1.000
_cell.length_b   1.000
_cell.length_c   1.000
_cell.angle_alpha   90.00
_cell.angle_beta   90.00
_cell.angle_gamma   90.00
#
_symmetry.space_group_name_H-M   'P 1'
#
loop_
_entity.id
_entity.type
_entity.pdbx_description
1 polymer ?
#
loop_
_entity_poly.entity_id
_entity_poly.type
_entity_poly.pdbx_seq_one_letter_code
_entity_poly.pdbx_strand_id
1 'polypeptide(L)'
;MYFCFAMATQRILTDQDFGRIVIRTRRTARNISMRVRPEGLFLIVPPYNRVDKILEAIKPFRPDLLENFRKVAVRRIDLGFSIRTECFRLSLAPSKLRCFTVREEEEGMKIYCPADTDFGREDVQKLVRNAIVRALKKRAEAYLPPLLEAWSVRYGLPYRKVRITGARSCWGSCTAARTISLSCYLMLVPTHLMDYVMLHELAHTREMNHGPRFWELLDSMTGGQAHRLRAELRGFHTGF
;
A
#
# COMPACT_ATOMS: atom_id res chain seq x y z
N MET A 1 0.16 -34.22 24.15
CA MET A 1 -0.81 -33.63 23.18
C MET A 1 0.02 -32.84 22.17
N TYR A 2 0.37 -33.45 21.04
CA TYR A 2 1.24 -32.85 20.02
C TYR A 2 0.38 -31.92 19.16
N PHE A 3 0.59 -30.60 19.27
CA PHE A 3 0.06 -29.63 18.30
C PHE A 3 0.88 -29.72 17.01
N CYS A 4 0.36 -30.46 16.04
CA CYS A 4 0.90 -30.49 14.69
C CYS A 4 0.54 -29.16 13.99
N PHE A 5 1.48 -28.22 13.93
CA PHE A 5 1.40 -27.03 13.07
C PHE A 5 1.40 -27.51 11.61
N ALA A 6 0.23 -27.67 11.03
CA ALA A 6 0.10 -27.98 9.61
C ALA A 6 0.55 -26.76 8.80
N MET A 7 1.75 -26.84 8.25
CA MET A 7 2.30 -25.88 7.29
C MET A 7 1.32 -25.69 6.12
N ALA A 8 0.95 -24.45 5.84
CA ALA A 8 0.17 -24.09 4.68
C ALA A 8 1.02 -24.47 3.45
N THR A 9 0.60 -25.49 2.72
CA THR A 9 1.35 -26.00 1.55
C THR A 9 1.25 -24.95 0.44
N GLN A 10 2.38 -24.34 0.10
CA GLN A 10 2.49 -23.41 -1.01
C GLN A 10 3.13 -24.13 -2.20
N ARG A 11 2.50 -24.01 -3.37
CA ARG A 11 3.05 -24.47 -4.66
C ARG A 11 3.25 -23.28 -5.59
N ILE A 12 4.32 -23.27 -6.35
CA ILE A 12 4.62 -22.22 -7.33
C ILE A 12 4.75 -22.91 -8.69
N LEU A 13 4.03 -22.39 -9.68
CA LEU A 13 4.04 -22.84 -11.06
C LEU A 13 4.52 -21.70 -11.95
N THR A 14 5.24 -22.00 -13.01
CA THR A 14 5.56 -21.04 -14.08
C THR A 14 4.38 -20.96 -15.04
N ASP A 15 3.99 -19.75 -15.44
CA ASP A 15 2.91 -19.49 -16.38
C ASP A 15 3.37 -18.45 -17.41
N GLN A 16 2.98 -18.66 -18.68
CA GLN A 16 3.43 -17.80 -19.79
C GLN A 16 2.91 -16.36 -19.67
N ASP A 17 1.69 -16.16 -19.15
CA ASP A 17 1.04 -14.85 -19.11
C ASP A 17 1.28 -14.13 -17.78
N PHE A 18 1.21 -14.86 -16.66
CA PHE A 18 1.37 -14.29 -15.30
C PHE A 18 2.80 -14.37 -14.77
N GLY A 19 3.73 -14.98 -15.51
CA GLY A 19 5.07 -15.32 -15.06
C GLY A 19 5.05 -16.43 -14.02
N ARG A 20 4.28 -16.26 -12.94
CA ARG A 20 4.10 -17.31 -11.92
C ARG A 20 2.67 -17.36 -11.36
N ILE A 21 2.26 -18.58 -11.00
CA ILE A 21 1.02 -18.83 -10.25
C ILE A 21 1.41 -19.42 -8.89
N VAL A 22 1.00 -18.75 -7.82
CA VAL A 22 1.25 -19.17 -6.43
C VAL A 22 -0.03 -19.75 -5.86
N ILE A 23 -0.05 -21.04 -5.56
CA ILE A 23 -1.20 -21.75 -4.99
C ILE A 23 -0.94 -21.98 -3.51
N ARG A 24 -1.82 -21.44 -2.67
CA ARG A 24 -1.82 -21.63 -1.21
C ARG A 24 -3.05 -22.39 -0.78
N THR A 25 -2.87 -23.52 -0.12
CA THR A 25 -3.96 -24.28 0.48
C THR A 25 -4.32 -23.71 1.84
N ARG A 26 -5.63 -23.44 2.06
CA ARG A 26 -6.14 -22.95 3.32
C ARG A 26 -7.31 -23.83 3.77
N ARG A 27 -7.23 -24.43 4.99
CA ARG A 27 -8.26 -25.34 5.52
C ARG A 27 -9.64 -24.68 5.65
N THR A 28 -9.68 -23.38 5.91
CA THR A 28 -10.93 -22.61 6.06
C THR A 28 -11.49 -22.10 4.74
N ALA A 29 -10.78 -22.26 3.61
CA ALA A 29 -11.29 -21.84 2.31
C ALA A 29 -12.36 -22.81 1.83
N ARG A 30 -13.52 -22.29 1.42
CA ARG A 30 -14.60 -23.04 0.80
C ARG A 30 -14.59 -22.94 -0.74
N ASN A 31 -14.08 -21.82 -1.25
CA ASN A 31 -14.00 -21.51 -2.67
C ASN A 31 -12.56 -21.14 -3.07
N ILE A 32 -12.27 -21.19 -4.37
CA ILE A 32 -11.02 -20.69 -4.95
C ILE A 32 -11.09 -19.15 -4.92
N SER A 33 -10.16 -18.52 -4.24
CA SER A 33 -9.98 -17.08 -4.26
C SER A 33 -8.79 -16.73 -5.13
N MET A 34 -8.99 -15.81 -6.08
CA MET A 34 -7.99 -15.39 -7.06
C MET A 34 -7.59 -13.95 -6.77
N ARG A 35 -6.29 -13.69 -6.74
CA ARG A 35 -5.73 -12.33 -6.59
C ARG A 35 -4.57 -12.14 -7.53
N VAL A 36 -4.68 -11.14 -8.34
CA VAL A 36 -3.58 -10.68 -9.19
C VAL A 36 -2.67 -9.78 -8.39
N ARG A 37 -1.37 -10.00 -8.49
CA ARG A 37 -0.33 -9.14 -7.90
C ARG A 37 0.75 -8.88 -8.94
N PRO A 38 1.59 -7.86 -8.74
CA PRO A 38 2.71 -7.58 -9.66
C PRO A 38 3.61 -8.79 -9.92
N GLU A 39 3.75 -9.64 -8.91
CA GLU A 39 4.63 -10.82 -8.99
C GLU A 39 3.95 -12.03 -9.61
N GLY A 40 2.66 -11.95 -10.00
CA GLY A 40 1.93 -13.06 -10.62
C GLY A 40 0.52 -13.27 -10.06
N LEU A 41 -0.07 -14.41 -10.39
CA LEU A 41 -1.40 -14.82 -9.93
C LEU A 41 -1.31 -15.60 -8.62
N PHE A 42 -2.04 -15.17 -7.60
CA PHE A 42 -2.11 -15.80 -6.28
C PHE A 42 -3.48 -16.45 -6.08
N LEU A 43 -3.47 -17.76 -5.83
CA LEU A 43 -4.67 -18.56 -5.59
C LEU A 43 -4.69 -19.05 -4.14
N ILE A 44 -5.82 -18.86 -3.46
CA ILE A 44 -6.11 -19.52 -2.19
C ILE A 44 -7.17 -20.58 -2.49
N VAL A 45 -6.86 -21.83 -2.17
CA VAL A 45 -7.69 -22.98 -2.54
C VAL A 45 -8.07 -23.80 -1.31
N PRO A 46 -9.23 -24.49 -1.34
CA PRO A 46 -9.58 -25.51 -0.34
C PRO A 46 -8.56 -26.67 -0.33
N PRO A 47 -8.47 -27.43 0.78
CA PRO A 47 -7.67 -28.63 0.82
C PRO A 47 -8.17 -29.67 -0.19
N TYR A 48 -7.29 -30.59 -0.59
CA TYR A 48 -7.57 -31.74 -1.48
C TYR A 48 -7.87 -31.41 -2.97
N ASN A 49 -7.67 -30.17 -3.42
CA ASN A 49 -7.77 -29.84 -4.82
C ASN A 49 -6.45 -30.19 -5.57
N ARG A 50 -6.58 -30.90 -6.69
CA ARG A 50 -5.48 -31.18 -7.61
C ARG A 50 -5.18 -29.94 -8.44
N VAL A 51 -3.90 -29.74 -8.78
CA VAL A 51 -3.42 -28.55 -9.51
C VAL A 51 -4.10 -28.42 -10.87
N ASP A 52 -4.24 -29.53 -11.61
CA ASP A 52 -4.91 -29.58 -12.90
C ASP A 52 -6.34 -29.05 -12.82
N LYS A 53 -7.14 -29.50 -11.83
CA LYS A 53 -8.49 -29.01 -11.61
C LYS A 53 -8.56 -27.54 -11.20
N ILE A 54 -7.58 -27.06 -10.41
CA ILE A 54 -7.49 -25.63 -10.05
C ILE A 54 -7.24 -24.79 -11.30
N LEU A 55 -6.28 -25.20 -12.15
CA LEU A 55 -5.95 -24.49 -13.38
C LEU A 55 -7.14 -24.51 -14.37
N GLU A 56 -7.88 -25.60 -14.42
CA GLU A 56 -9.09 -25.70 -15.23
C GLU A 56 -10.20 -24.77 -14.75
N ALA A 57 -10.42 -24.72 -13.44
CA ALA A 57 -11.43 -23.84 -12.83
C ALA A 57 -11.15 -22.33 -13.03
N ILE A 58 -9.90 -21.93 -13.23
CA ILE A 58 -9.56 -20.51 -13.47
C ILE A 58 -9.58 -20.14 -14.95
N LYS A 59 -9.62 -21.08 -15.89
CA LYS A 59 -9.65 -20.81 -17.35
C LYS A 59 -10.69 -19.78 -17.76
N PRO A 60 -11.97 -19.89 -17.32
CA PRO A 60 -13.00 -18.92 -17.70
C PRO A 60 -12.70 -17.49 -17.26
N PHE A 61 -11.97 -17.33 -16.16
CA PHE A 61 -11.64 -16.02 -15.57
C PHE A 61 -10.29 -15.47 -16.08
N ARG A 62 -9.56 -16.26 -16.89
CA ARG A 62 -8.21 -15.90 -17.35
C ARG A 62 -8.16 -14.56 -18.10
N PRO A 63 -9.10 -14.22 -19.01
CA PRO A 63 -9.09 -12.93 -19.69
C PRO A 63 -9.18 -11.74 -18.72
N ASP A 64 -10.10 -11.78 -17.78
CA ASP A 64 -10.29 -10.73 -16.78
C ASP A 64 -9.09 -10.62 -15.83
N LEU A 65 -8.52 -11.77 -15.44
CA LEU A 65 -7.32 -11.82 -14.63
C LEU A 65 -6.11 -11.24 -15.35
N LEU A 66 -5.97 -11.46 -16.67
CA LEU A 66 -4.89 -10.89 -17.48
C LEU A 66 -5.06 -9.38 -17.66
N GLU A 67 -6.27 -8.91 -17.90
CA GLU A 67 -6.54 -7.47 -17.95
C GLU A 67 -6.17 -6.81 -16.62
N ASN A 68 -6.58 -7.40 -15.51
CA ASN A 68 -6.20 -6.95 -14.18
C ASN A 68 -4.68 -7.05 -13.93
N PHE A 69 -4.02 -8.10 -14.44
CA PHE A 69 -2.56 -8.25 -14.33
C PHE A 69 -1.83 -7.16 -15.08
N ARG A 70 -2.28 -6.80 -16.28
CA ARG A 70 -1.72 -5.68 -17.05
C ARG A 70 -1.90 -4.34 -16.33
N LYS A 71 -3.03 -4.12 -15.64
CA LYS A 71 -3.28 -2.93 -14.82
C LYS A 71 -2.41 -2.89 -13.56
N VAL A 72 -2.13 -4.06 -12.98
CA VAL A 72 -1.35 -4.22 -11.74
C VAL A 72 0.12 -4.52 -12.03
N ALA A 73 0.47 -4.92 -13.28
CA ALA A 73 1.85 -5.15 -13.69
C ALA A 73 2.69 -3.92 -13.34
N VAL A 74 3.58 -4.09 -12.39
CA VAL A 74 4.39 -3.01 -11.83
C VAL A 74 5.12 -2.35 -12.98
N ARG A 75 4.79 -1.10 -13.25
CA ARG A 75 5.50 -0.26 -14.17
C ARG A 75 6.99 -0.34 -13.81
N ARG A 76 7.83 -0.80 -14.73
CA ARG A 76 9.28 -0.81 -14.51
C ARG A 76 9.71 0.61 -14.18
N ILE A 77 10.44 0.72 -13.08
CA ILE A 77 10.97 1.99 -12.62
C ILE A 77 12.34 2.14 -13.27
N ASP A 78 12.52 3.20 -14.04
CA ASP A 78 13.78 3.60 -14.69
C ASP A 78 14.05 5.09 -14.44
N LEU A 79 15.05 5.66 -15.10
CA LEU A 79 15.40 7.07 -14.95
C LEU A 79 14.28 8.02 -15.39
N GLY A 80 13.34 7.58 -16.23
CA GLY A 80 12.17 8.37 -16.62
C GLY A 80 11.04 8.36 -15.58
N PHE A 81 11.15 7.55 -14.54
CA PHE A 81 10.12 7.47 -13.51
C PHE A 81 10.14 8.71 -12.63
N SER A 82 8.96 9.27 -12.39
CA SER A 82 8.76 10.36 -11.45
C SER A 82 7.43 10.22 -10.71
N ILE A 83 7.38 10.76 -9.51
CA ILE A 83 6.16 10.96 -8.73
C ILE A 83 5.99 12.47 -8.55
N ARG A 84 4.79 12.96 -8.83
CA ARG A 84 4.45 14.36 -8.62
C ARG A 84 3.03 14.44 -8.06
N THR A 85 2.94 14.83 -6.79
CA THR A 85 1.69 15.11 -6.09
C THR A 85 1.73 16.53 -5.51
N GLU A 86 0.68 16.96 -4.85
CA GLU A 86 0.64 18.30 -4.22
C GLU A 86 1.73 18.49 -3.16
N CYS A 87 2.02 17.44 -2.38
CA CYS A 87 2.94 17.53 -1.23
C CYS A 87 4.21 16.70 -1.38
N PHE A 88 4.38 15.96 -2.51
CA PHE A 88 5.53 15.11 -2.73
C PHE A 88 5.98 15.10 -4.19
N ARG A 89 7.26 15.31 -4.39
CA ARG A 89 7.92 15.17 -5.69
C ARG A 89 9.10 14.23 -5.55
N LEU A 90 9.27 13.33 -6.52
CA LEU A 90 10.40 12.42 -6.58
C LEU A 90 10.79 12.16 -8.03
N SER A 91 12.09 12.15 -8.30
CA SER A 91 12.67 11.75 -9.59
C SER A 91 13.89 10.86 -9.38
N LEU A 92 14.31 10.17 -10.45
CA LEU A 92 15.53 9.41 -10.49
C LEU A 92 16.57 10.16 -11.36
N ALA A 93 17.85 10.04 -10.98
CA ALA A 93 18.96 10.61 -11.74
C ALA A 93 20.17 9.66 -11.77
N PRO A 94 20.97 9.65 -12.82
CA PRO A 94 22.21 8.90 -12.85
C PRO A 94 23.26 9.54 -11.91
N SER A 95 24.14 8.72 -11.36
CA SER A 95 25.20 9.15 -10.45
C SER A 95 26.49 8.37 -10.70
N LYS A 96 27.61 8.99 -10.42
CA LYS A 96 28.94 8.35 -10.38
C LYS A 96 29.15 7.50 -9.12
N LEU A 97 28.23 7.57 -8.15
CA LEU A 97 28.28 6.74 -6.93
C LEU A 97 27.95 5.29 -7.29
N ARG A 98 28.57 4.35 -6.57
CA ARG A 98 28.35 2.90 -6.75
C ARG A 98 27.12 2.35 -5.99
N CYS A 99 26.33 3.23 -5.36
CA CYS A 99 25.15 2.83 -4.60
C CYS A 99 23.98 3.79 -4.82
N PHE A 100 22.77 3.28 -4.61
CA PHE A 100 21.57 4.10 -4.62
C PHE A 100 21.55 5.04 -3.41
N THR A 101 21.39 6.33 -3.68
CA THR A 101 21.35 7.37 -2.63
C THR A 101 20.08 8.19 -2.77
N VAL A 102 19.41 8.45 -1.65
CA VAL A 102 18.21 9.32 -1.60
C VAL A 102 18.62 10.65 -0.99
N ARG A 103 18.40 11.74 -1.73
CA ARG A 103 18.64 13.11 -1.26
C ARG A 103 17.39 13.96 -1.37
N GLU A 104 17.24 14.91 -0.50
CA GLU A 104 16.26 15.96 -0.57
C GLU A 104 16.92 17.18 -1.23
N GLU A 105 16.26 17.72 -2.23
CA GLU A 105 16.69 18.89 -3.00
C GLU A 105 15.57 19.93 -3.01
N GLU A 106 15.81 21.11 -3.54
CA GLU A 106 14.82 22.20 -3.61
C GLU A 106 13.53 21.78 -4.33
N GLU A 107 13.65 20.99 -5.39
CA GLU A 107 12.52 20.51 -6.20
C GLU A 107 11.84 19.25 -5.64
N GLY A 108 12.36 18.65 -4.57
CA GLY A 108 11.82 17.42 -3.96
C GLY A 108 12.87 16.35 -3.72
N MET A 109 12.41 15.12 -3.57
CA MET A 109 13.29 13.96 -3.34
C MET A 109 13.91 13.47 -4.65
N LYS A 110 15.21 13.18 -4.63
CA LYS A 110 15.92 12.60 -5.76
C LYS A 110 16.60 11.29 -5.37
N ILE A 111 16.41 10.26 -6.19
CA ILE A 111 17.11 8.98 -6.05
C ILE A 111 18.23 8.95 -7.08
N TYR A 112 19.45 8.96 -6.61
CA TYR A 112 20.64 8.81 -7.44
C TYR A 112 20.94 7.33 -7.65
N CYS A 113 21.03 6.94 -8.92
CA CYS A 113 21.26 5.57 -9.34
C CYS A 113 22.68 5.45 -9.93
N PRO A 114 23.42 4.37 -9.66
CA PRO A 114 24.69 4.12 -10.37
C PRO A 114 24.48 4.19 -11.89
N ALA A 115 25.46 4.75 -12.62
CA ALA A 115 25.32 4.99 -14.05
C ALA A 115 25.16 3.71 -14.89
N ASP A 116 25.68 2.59 -14.38
CA ASP A 116 25.64 1.24 -14.96
C ASP A 116 24.42 0.41 -14.48
N THR A 117 23.41 1.05 -13.88
CA THR A 117 22.24 0.36 -13.33
C THR A 117 21.40 -0.30 -14.42
N ASP A 118 21.31 -1.63 -14.38
CA ASP A 118 20.37 -2.40 -15.21
C ASP A 118 18.98 -2.43 -14.54
N PHE A 119 18.10 -1.52 -14.94
CA PHE A 119 16.71 -1.47 -14.46
C PHE A 119 15.85 -2.66 -14.94
N GLY A 120 16.35 -3.52 -15.82
CA GLY A 120 15.67 -4.76 -16.21
C GLY A 120 15.67 -5.82 -15.12
N ARG A 121 16.61 -5.77 -14.19
CA ARG A 121 16.80 -6.78 -13.14
C ARG A 121 15.79 -6.62 -12.01
N GLU A 122 15.22 -7.73 -11.53
CA GLU A 122 14.23 -7.72 -10.43
C GLU A 122 14.81 -7.25 -9.09
N ASP A 123 16.06 -7.59 -8.78
CA ASP A 123 16.72 -7.13 -7.57
C ASP A 123 16.93 -5.62 -7.57
N VAL A 124 17.31 -5.03 -8.71
CA VAL A 124 17.40 -3.60 -8.91
C VAL A 124 16.04 -2.92 -8.76
N GLN A 125 15.00 -3.47 -9.37
CA GLN A 125 13.63 -2.98 -9.21
C GLN A 125 13.18 -2.96 -7.74
N LYS A 126 13.55 -4.00 -6.98
CA LYS A 126 13.28 -4.07 -5.53
C LYS A 126 14.05 -3.00 -4.76
N LEU A 127 15.33 -2.78 -5.09
CA LEU A 127 16.16 -1.76 -4.47
C LEU A 127 15.60 -0.35 -4.72
N VAL A 128 15.21 -0.04 -5.95
CA VAL A 128 14.63 1.26 -6.32
C VAL A 128 13.29 1.47 -5.61
N ARG A 129 12.40 0.48 -5.59
CA ARG A 129 11.14 0.57 -4.82
C ARG A 129 11.40 0.82 -3.33
N ASN A 130 12.36 0.14 -2.74
CA ASN A 130 12.72 0.38 -1.34
C ASN A 130 13.28 1.80 -1.13
N ALA A 131 14.03 2.34 -2.10
CA ALA A 131 14.51 3.73 -2.06
C ALA A 131 13.34 4.73 -2.14
N ILE A 132 12.35 4.48 -3.01
CA ILE A 132 11.13 5.31 -3.09
C ILE A 132 10.38 5.28 -1.76
N VAL A 133 10.19 4.10 -1.16
CA VAL A 133 9.50 3.98 0.15
C VAL A 133 10.26 4.74 1.24
N ARG A 134 11.59 4.70 1.24
CA ARG A 134 12.41 5.49 2.19
C ARG A 134 12.23 6.99 1.98
N ALA A 135 12.19 7.45 0.71
CA ALA A 135 11.95 8.84 0.39
C ALA A 135 10.55 9.30 0.86
N LEU A 136 9.51 8.50 0.56
CA LEU A 136 8.14 8.74 1.04
C LEU A 136 8.09 8.82 2.56
N LYS A 137 8.74 7.86 3.25
CA LYS A 137 8.75 7.81 4.72
C LYS A 137 9.44 9.05 5.31
N LYS A 138 10.62 9.42 4.80
CA LYS A 138 11.35 10.61 5.24
C LYS A 138 10.48 11.87 5.11
N ARG A 139 9.82 12.06 3.97
CA ARG A 139 8.94 13.21 3.74
C ARG A 139 7.69 13.16 4.63
N ALA A 140 7.05 11.99 4.76
CA ALA A 140 5.89 11.80 5.60
C ALA A 140 6.18 12.06 7.09
N GLU A 141 7.36 11.67 7.59
CA GLU A 141 7.82 11.94 8.96
C GLU A 141 7.96 13.43 9.26
N ALA A 142 8.32 14.23 8.26
CA ALA A 142 8.41 15.69 8.41
C ALA A 142 7.05 16.39 8.20
N TYR A 143 6.17 15.84 7.35
CA TYR A 143 5.00 16.55 6.88
C TYR A 143 3.72 16.18 7.63
N LEU A 144 3.46 14.89 7.90
CA LEU A 144 2.19 14.43 8.48
C LEU A 144 2.00 14.76 9.97
N PRO A 145 3.03 14.64 10.86
CA PRO A 145 2.82 14.90 12.28
C PRO A 145 2.38 16.34 12.60
N PRO A 146 2.98 17.40 12.02
CA PRO A 146 2.49 18.78 12.25
C PRO A 146 1.05 19.00 11.79
N LEU A 147 0.64 18.40 10.67
CA LEU A 147 -0.74 18.50 10.18
C LEU A 147 -1.72 17.77 11.11
N LEU A 148 -1.36 16.55 11.55
CA LEU A 148 -2.18 15.80 12.50
C LEU A 148 -2.35 16.58 13.82
N GLU A 149 -1.29 17.23 14.31
CA GLU A 149 -1.33 18.06 15.50
C GLU A 149 -2.28 19.26 15.31
N ALA A 150 -2.20 19.94 14.18
CA ALA A 150 -3.09 21.05 13.85
C ALA A 150 -4.57 20.61 13.86
N TRP A 151 -4.89 19.45 13.27
CA TRP A 151 -6.24 18.88 13.31
C TRP A 151 -6.66 18.46 14.73
N SER A 152 -5.75 17.86 15.50
CA SER A 152 -5.98 17.46 16.89
C SER A 152 -6.36 18.66 17.76
N VAL A 153 -5.62 19.75 17.67
CA VAL A 153 -5.89 21.02 18.40
C VAL A 153 -7.22 21.62 17.95
N ARG A 154 -7.44 21.72 16.63
CA ARG A 154 -8.65 22.32 16.07
C ARG A 154 -9.95 21.67 16.54
N TYR A 155 -9.94 20.34 16.67
CA TYR A 155 -11.15 19.57 17.05
C TYR A 155 -11.15 19.06 18.49
N GLY A 156 -10.12 19.38 19.28
CA GLY A 156 -10.03 18.94 20.67
C GLY A 156 -9.98 17.41 20.82
N LEU A 157 -9.26 16.75 19.91
CA LEU A 157 -9.11 15.30 19.88
C LEU A 157 -7.65 14.90 20.16
N PRO A 158 -7.24 14.86 21.44
CA PRO A 158 -5.85 14.59 21.79
C PRO A 158 -5.48 13.13 21.50
N TYR A 159 -4.26 12.92 21.02
CA TYR A 159 -3.65 11.62 20.83
C TYR A 159 -2.35 11.51 21.63
N ARG A 160 -1.90 10.29 21.89
CA ARG A 160 -0.69 10.04 22.69
C ARG A 160 0.59 10.11 21.87
N LYS A 161 0.55 9.53 20.66
CA LYS A 161 1.73 9.38 19.79
C LYS A 161 1.30 9.16 18.35
N VAL A 162 2.06 9.73 17.41
CA VAL A 162 1.96 9.41 15.99
C VAL A 162 3.19 8.60 15.53
N ARG A 163 2.98 7.67 14.58
CA ARG A 163 4.03 6.88 13.94
C ARG A 163 3.80 6.87 12.43
N ILE A 164 4.87 6.99 11.67
CA ILE A 164 4.82 6.83 10.21
C ILE A 164 5.25 5.40 9.86
N THR A 165 4.42 4.71 9.08
CA THR A 165 4.62 3.31 8.70
C THR A 165 4.72 3.18 7.19
N GLY A 166 5.26 2.06 6.71
CA GLY A 166 5.26 1.68 5.29
C GLY A 166 4.10 0.71 4.94
N ALA A 167 3.01 0.70 5.72
CA ALA A 167 1.89 -0.19 5.48
C ALA A 167 1.18 0.16 4.16
N ARG A 168 0.94 -0.88 3.33
CA ARG A 168 0.19 -0.77 2.07
C ARG A 168 -1.26 -1.20 2.21
N SER A 169 -1.59 -1.90 3.29
CA SER A 169 -2.92 -2.48 3.52
C SER A 169 -3.91 -1.52 4.19
N CYS A 170 -3.41 -0.45 4.80
CA CYS A 170 -4.22 0.57 5.45
C CYS A 170 -3.54 1.93 5.36
N TRP A 171 -4.34 3.00 5.26
CA TRP A 171 -3.87 4.38 5.20
C TRP A 171 -3.53 4.93 6.58
N GLY A 172 -4.27 4.48 7.60
CA GLY A 172 -4.07 4.83 8.99
C GLY A 172 -4.60 3.76 9.95
N SER A 173 -4.31 3.92 11.22
CA SER A 173 -4.93 3.16 12.32
C SER A 173 -4.75 3.90 13.63
N CYS A 174 -5.74 3.81 14.52
CA CYS A 174 -5.67 4.29 15.89
C CYS A 174 -5.86 3.12 16.86
N THR A 175 -5.07 3.08 17.94
CA THR A 175 -5.21 2.08 19.00
C THR A 175 -6.02 2.64 20.17
N ALA A 176 -6.55 1.74 21.04
CA ALA A 176 -7.22 2.15 22.28
C ALA A 176 -6.32 3.02 23.21
N ALA A 177 -4.99 2.88 23.11
CA ALA A 177 -4.03 3.75 23.78
C ALA A 177 -3.81 5.11 23.08
N ARG A 178 -4.66 5.47 22.11
CA ARG A 178 -4.59 6.70 21.31
C ARG A 178 -3.25 6.88 20.58
N THR A 179 -2.63 5.79 20.16
CA THR A 179 -1.47 5.83 19.26
C THR A 179 -1.97 5.76 17.84
N ILE A 180 -1.70 6.80 17.06
CA ILE A 180 -2.07 6.90 15.65
C ILE A 180 -0.89 6.44 14.80
N SER A 181 -1.14 5.56 13.83
CA SER A 181 -0.18 5.18 12.80
C SER A 181 -0.68 5.67 11.45
N LEU A 182 0.15 6.38 10.70
CA LEU A 182 -0.16 6.87 9.35
C LEU A 182 0.77 6.22 8.34
N SER A 183 0.23 5.82 7.20
CA SER A 183 1.03 5.27 6.11
C SER A 183 1.79 6.38 5.39
N CYS A 184 3.08 6.17 5.08
CA CYS A 184 3.84 7.11 4.24
C CYS A 184 3.26 7.24 2.82
N TYR A 185 2.45 6.29 2.38
CA TYR A 185 1.74 6.35 1.10
C TYR A 185 0.64 7.42 1.05
N LEU A 186 0.28 8.03 2.18
CA LEU A 186 -0.58 9.23 2.21
C LEU A 186 0.02 10.40 1.42
N MET A 187 1.35 10.41 1.24
CA MET A 187 2.02 11.40 0.38
C MET A 187 1.64 11.27 -1.12
N LEU A 188 0.97 10.18 -1.51
CA LEU A 188 0.55 9.88 -2.89
C LEU A 188 -0.90 10.23 -3.19
N VAL A 189 -1.70 10.54 -2.17
CA VAL A 189 -3.11 10.91 -2.34
C VAL A 189 -3.27 12.44 -2.32
N PRO A 190 -4.35 12.99 -2.90
CA PRO A 190 -4.69 14.41 -2.76
C PRO A 190 -4.79 14.84 -1.29
N THR A 191 -4.49 16.10 -1.01
CA THR A 191 -4.44 16.63 0.36
C THR A 191 -5.76 16.47 1.10
N HIS A 192 -6.90 16.67 0.44
CA HIS A 192 -8.22 16.49 1.07
C HIS A 192 -8.49 15.05 1.53
N LEU A 193 -7.95 14.03 0.85
CA LEU A 193 -8.05 12.64 1.28
C LEU A 193 -7.04 12.31 2.38
N MET A 194 -5.88 12.93 2.37
CA MET A 194 -4.91 12.86 3.46
C MET A 194 -5.52 13.41 4.75
N ASP A 195 -6.14 14.59 4.68
CA ASP A 195 -6.86 15.21 5.80
C ASP A 195 -7.98 14.31 6.30
N TYR A 196 -8.77 13.74 5.37
CA TYR A 196 -9.82 12.79 5.73
C TYR A 196 -9.29 11.61 6.53
N VAL A 197 -8.16 11.00 6.15
CA VAL A 197 -7.56 9.88 6.89
C VAL A 197 -7.11 10.35 8.28
N MET A 198 -6.47 11.50 8.40
CA MET A 198 -6.04 12.04 9.69
C MET A 198 -7.23 12.31 10.62
N LEU A 199 -8.30 12.90 10.11
CA LEU A 199 -9.54 13.15 10.85
C LEU A 199 -10.23 11.84 11.25
N HIS A 200 -10.21 10.82 10.39
CA HIS A 200 -10.71 9.49 10.68
C HIS A 200 -9.97 8.85 11.87
N GLU A 201 -8.64 8.90 11.86
CA GLU A 201 -7.84 8.35 12.96
C GLU A 201 -7.97 9.16 14.25
N LEU A 202 -8.15 10.48 14.16
CA LEU A 202 -8.45 11.33 15.31
C LEU A 202 -9.84 11.02 15.89
N ALA A 203 -10.85 10.77 15.05
CA ALA A 203 -12.18 10.37 15.54
C ALA A 203 -12.11 9.10 16.39
N HIS A 204 -11.22 8.16 16.04
CA HIS A 204 -10.96 6.95 16.82
C HIS A 204 -10.35 7.20 18.20
N THR A 205 -9.81 8.38 18.48
CA THR A 205 -9.36 8.71 19.85
C THR A 205 -10.52 8.89 20.83
N ARG A 206 -11.73 9.11 20.30
CA ARG A 206 -12.98 9.26 21.08
C ARG A 206 -13.94 8.09 20.84
N GLU A 207 -14.16 7.71 19.58
CA GLU A 207 -15.10 6.67 19.16
C GLU A 207 -14.36 5.53 18.46
N MET A 208 -14.05 4.47 19.20
CA MET A 208 -13.23 3.36 18.69
C MET A 208 -13.91 2.54 17.58
N ASN A 209 -15.25 2.48 17.59
CA ASN A 209 -16.04 1.71 16.65
C ASN A 209 -16.73 2.62 15.64
N HIS A 210 -16.87 2.15 14.39
CA HIS A 210 -17.56 2.87 13.31
C HIS A 210 -19.10 2.87 13.49
N GLY A 211 -19.59 3.16 14.73
CA GLY A 211 -21.00 3.31 15.04
C GLY A 211 -21.53 4.71 14.63
N PRO A 212 -22.82 5.00 14.91
CA PRO A 212 -23.43 6.30 14.57
C PRO A 212 -22.64 7.50 15.12
N ARG A 213 -22.22 7.44 16.39
CA ARG A 213 -21.43 8.53 17.03
C ARG A 213 -20.11 8.82 16.32
N PHE A 214 -19.44 7.78 15.81
CA PHE A 214 -18.22 7.94 15.04
C PHE A 214 -18.48 8.72 13.76
N TRP A 215 -19.53 8.33 13.01
CA TRP A 215 -19.87 8.99 11.75
C TRP A 215 -20.36 10.42 11.96
N GLU A 216 -21.16 10.68 12.99
CA GLU A 216 -21.58 12.03 13.38
C GLU A 216 -20.37 12.92 13.70
N LEU A 217 -19.42 12.40 14.49
CA LEU A 217 -18.17 13.12 14.80
C LEU A 217 -17.34 13.37 13.54
N LEU A 218 -17.14 12.36 12.70
CA LEU A 218 -16.34 12.51 11.47
C LEU A 218 -17.02 13.45 10.46
N ASP A 219 -18.34 13.39 10.31
CA ASP A 219 -19.10 14.30 9.46
C ASP A 219 -19.03 15.74 9.94
N SER A 220 -19.06 15.99 11.25
CA SER A 220 -18.87 17.34 11.81
C SER A 220 -17.50 17.94 11.45
N MET A 221 -16.47 17.09 11.32
CA MET A 221 -15.11 17.50 10.96
C MET A 221 -14.89 17.61 9.44
N THR A 222 -15.68 16.91 8.66
CA THR A 222 -15.54 16.85 7.19
C THR A 222 -16.64 17.61 6.44
N GLY A 223 -17.44 18.41 7.15
CA GLY A 223 -18.55 19.14 6.54
C GLY A 223 -19.63 18.26 5.92
N GLY A 224 -19.95 17.12 6.56
CA GLY A 224 -20.94 16.13 6.09
C GLY A 224 -20.47 15.26 4.92
N GLN A 225 -19.16 15.24 4.63
CA GLN A 225 -18.64 14.55 3.44
C GLN A 225 -17.90 13.22 3.76
N ALA A 226 -17.95 12.71 4.99
CA ALA A 226 -17.16 11.56 5.41
C ALA A 226 -17.37 10.32 4.51
N HIS A 227 -18.61 10.00 4.19
CA HIS A 227 -18.91 8.84 3.32
C HIS A 227 -18.43 9.02 1.88
N ARG A 228 -18.54 10.23 1.32
CA ARG A 228 -18.04 10.58 -0.01
C ARG A 228 -16.52 10.44 -0.08
N LEU A 229 -15.81 11.04 0.88
CA LEU A 229 -14.35 10.98 0.96
C LEU A 229 -13.85 9.54 1.15
N ARG A 230 -14.57 8.73 1.95
CA ARG A 230 -14.30 7.30 2.07
C ARG A 230 -14.44 6.55 0.74
N ALA A 231 -15.48 6.85 -0.02
CA ALA A 231 -15.69 6.22 -1.32
C ALA A 231 -14.60 6.63 -2.32
N GLU A 232 -14.22 7.90 -2.35
CA GLU A 232 -13.15 8.42 -3.19
C GLU A 232 -11.81 7.78 -2.84
N LEU A 233 -11.46 7.68 -1.55
CA LEU A 233 -10.20 7.07 -1.10
C LEU A 233 -10.06 5.60 -1.51
N ARG A 234 -11.17 4.85 -1.66
CA ARG A 234 -11.14 3.45 -2.14
C ARG A 234 -10.61 3.31 -3.56
N GLY A 235 -10.71 4.35 -4.38
CA GLY A 235 -10.15 4.40 -5.73
C GLY A 235 -8.63 4.55 -5.79
N PHE A 236 -8.01 4.91 -4.67
CA PHE A 236 -6.56 5.13 -4.61
C PHE A 236 -5.81 3.87 -4.21
N HIS A 237 -4.76 3.58 -4.97
CA HIS A 237 -3.86 2.46 -4.74
C HIS A 237 -2.40 2.92 -4.72
N THR A 238 -1.58 2.27 -3.91
CA THR A 238 -0.13 2.57 -3.77
C THR A 238 0.68 2.01 -4.95
N GLY A 239 0.33 2.37 -6.18
CA GLY A 239 0.68 1.70 -7.42
C GLY A 239 2.08 1.97 -8.01
N PHE A 240 3.17 1.53 -7.35
CA PHE A 240 4.48 1.34 -8.00
C PHE A 240 5.20 0.09 -7.48
#